data_ec6342a42c89059c1b12b09cb0a1e368
#
_entry.id   ec6342a42c89059c1b12b09cb0a1e368
#
_cell.length_a   1.000
_cell.length_b   1.000
_cell.length_c   1.000
_cell.angle_alpha   90.00
_cell.angle_beta   90.00
_cell.angle_gamma   90.00
#
_symmetry.space_group_name_H-M   'P 1'
#
loop_
_entity.id
_entity.type
_entity.pdbx_description
1 polymer ?
#
loop_
_entity_poly.entity_id
_entity_poly.type
_entity_poly.pdbx_seq_one_letter_code
_entity_poly.pdbx_strand_id
1 'polypeptide(L)'
;MIDHVTGLPSPFLTEGQLQITGPTVFHEYHNDPKATAESFCEGWFITGDTGMIDKDGNLYLMGRDKDCININGVKYPTVDVEHFIENLQIDGITKSYIYVCPMRLADADTESYAIFYQHTLAVEDELADRELQRILDTNRAIKRSSVLFCSKSPHIVLPLPRSAFRKTALGKVSRSFLVVAYIKGTYQDIEKKLKEDEALNLTEQLSHTEEVIIEVISQLFDMTPSKLKRDTSLFDLGASSMHLIQLRQILQDRLDIADLPTIEMLRRPEINQLASFIDTIIVNDERDDAAYDPLVLLNPRGSKPPLFLVHPGVGEILIFMKLAQVLEDDRPIYALRARGFDDENNPFESFEEMVDCYTVHILNAYPSGPYFIGGYSFGGAVAYEITKKLEARRRCVAWTGIFNLPPEIRFRMEELVWIEVLINLLMFLGLIRIPDFDEVKENVIRKFPELRGADTEPPEKLSRNIIHHLFSLSDQKRLSELQLDTDDFRRWVHVAYRVTLTGRTYVTVGSIASALTTVFCAIPLPSLGTPEEYKYQRLAKWEFYTQSTFELVDVDGEHYTMIGEDHVMSFADKLRSALGRATYLFQESQPASLADFSAL
;
A
#
# COMPACT_ATOMS: atom_id res chain seq x y z
N MET A 1 34.57 -9.46 -10.98
CA MET A 1 33.17 -9.20 -11.43
C MET A 1 33.20 -8.51 -12.78
N ILE A 2 32.31 -8.86 -13.67
CA ILE A 2 32.19 -8.26 -15.01
C ILE A 2 30.79 -7.65 -15.12
N ASP A 3 30.73 -6.43 -15.61
CA ASP A 3 29.47 -5.73 -15.87
C ASP A 3 28.74 -6.40 -17.06
N HIS A 4 27.46 -6.69 -16.90
CA HIS A 4 26.65 -7.41 -17.87
C HIS A 4 26.42 -6.66 -19.20
N VAL A 5 26.50 -5.32 -19.17
CA VAL A 5 26.21 -4.47 -20.32
C VAL A 5 27.46 -4.13 -21.11
N THR A 6 28.52 -3.79 -20.39
CA THR A 6 29.78 -3.32 -21.01
C THR A 6 30.79 -4.42 -21.25
N GLY A 7 30.66 -5.57 -20.56
CA GLY A 7 31.67 -6.66 -20.60
C GLY A 7 32.99 -6.27 -19.95
N LEU A 8 33.07 -5.16 -19.24
CA LEU A 8 34.27 -4.67 -18.56
C LEU A 8 34.22 -5.01 -17.06
N PRO A 9 35.37 -4.96 -16.35
CA PRO A 9 35.37 -5.13 -14.90
C PRO A 9 34.41 -4.15 -14.19
N SER A 10 33.52 -4.70 -13.37
CA SER A 10 32.57 -3.91 -12.58
C SER A 10 33.33 -3.08 -11.52
N PRO A 11 32.91 -1.82 -11.25
CA PRO A 11 33.40 -1.05 -10.11
C PRO A 11 33.15 -1.79 -8.80
N PHE A 12 33.90 -1.44 -7.75
CA PHE A 12 33.63 -1.93 -6.39
C PHE A 12 32.20 -1.59 -5.95
N LEU A 13 31.57 -2.50 -5.23
CA LEU A 13 30.20 -2.39 -4.75
C LEU A 13 29.14 -2.28 -5.85
N THR A 14 29.49 -2.69 -7.07
CA THR A 14 28.54 -2.79 -8.20
C THR A 14 28.33 -4.25 -8.55
N GLU A 15 27.06 -4.63 -8.74
CA GLU A 15 26.70 -5.98 -9.16
C GLU A 15 27.30 -6.31 -10.53
N GLY A 16 27.77 -7.54 -10.68
CA GLY A 16 28.31 -8.04 -11.94
C GLY A 16 28.33 -9.57 -11.98
N GLN A 17 28.65 -10.12 -13.16
CA GLN A 17 28.81 -11.55 -13.37
C GLN A 17 30.13 -12.03 -12.76
N LEU A 18 30.07 -13.08 -11.95
CA LEU A 18 31.27 -13.70 -11.39
C LEU A 18 31.97 -14.55 -12.46
N GLN A 19 33.21 -14.17 -12.75
CA GLN A 19 34.11 -14.96 -13.56
C GLN A 19 35.35 -15.33 -12.75
N ILE A 20 35.84 -16.55 -12.90
CA ILE A 20 36.99 -17.06 -12.15
C ILE A 20 38.04 -17.63 -13.10
N THR A 21 39.28 -17.52 -12.71
CA THR A 21 40.42 -18.15 -13.40
C THR A 21 41.45 -18.64 -12.39
N GLY A 22 42.28 -19.58 -12.75
CA GLY A 22 43.34 -20.10 -11.89
C GLY A 22 43.63 -21.56 -12.10
N PRO A 23 44.66 -22.12 -11.46
CA PRO A 23 45.15 -23.48 -11.71
C PRO A 23 44.15 -24.57 -11.28
N THR A 24 43.14 -24.25 -10.50
CA THR A 24 42.08 -25.18 -10.06
C THR A 24 40.83 -25.13 -10.92
N VAL A 25 40.76 -24.20 -11.88
CA VAL A 25 39.65 -24.10 -12.84
C VAL A 25 39.91 -25.04 -13.99
N PHE A 26 38.93 -25.88 -14.35
CA PHE A 26 39.02 -26.74 -15.52
C PHE A 26 39.07 -25.92 -16.81
N HIS A 27 39.54 -26.51 -17.92
CA HIS A 27 39.76 -25.80 -19.18
C HIS A 27 38.68 -26.06 -20.22
N GLU A 28 37.98 -27.19 -20.12
CA GLU A 28 36.98 -27.60 -21.11
C GLU A 28 35.96 -28.59 -20.51
N TYR A 29 34.79 -28.65 -21.10
CA TYR A 29 33.83 -29.72 -20.89
C TYR A 29 34.16 -30.91 -21.78
N HIS A 30 34.20 -32.10 -21.22
CA HIS A 30 34.57 -33.32 -21.94
C HIS A 30 33.63 -33.61 -23.12
N ASN A 31 34.16 -33.65 -24.33
CA ASN A 31 33.42 -33.87 -25.58
C ASN A 31 32.28 -32.89 -25.87
N ASP A 32 32.32 -31.68 -25.29
CA ASP A 32 31.32 -30.63 -25.54
C ASP A 32 32.00 -29.29 -25.84
N PRO A 33 32.46 -29.09 -27.09
CA PRO A 33 33.12 -27.84 -27.50
C PRO A 33 32.15 -26.61 -27.41
N LYS A 34 30.86 -26.86 -27.63
CA LYS A 34 29.85 -25.79 -27.58
C LYS A 34 29.65 -25.27 -26.16
N ALA A 35 29.43 -26.18 -25.22
CA ALA A 35 29.32 -25.78 -23.80
C ALA A 35 30.62 -25.13 -23.31
N THR A 36 31.78 -25.60 -23.78
CA THR A 36 33.07 -24.99 -23.47
C THR A 36 33.15 -23.55 -23.98
N ALA A 37 32.82 -23.31 -25.24
CA ALA A 37 32.85 -21.96 -25.83
C ALA A 37 31.87 -21.00 -25.17
N GLU A 38 30.71 -21.49 -24.73
CA GLU A 38 29.68 -20.69 -24.03
C GLU A 38 30.05 -20.39 -22.56
N SER A 39 30.95 -21.19 -21.96
CA SER A 39 31.29 -21.09 -20.53
C SER A 39 32.63 -20.39 -20.26
N PHE A 40 33.39 -20.03 -21.26
CA PHE A 40 34.68 -19.35 -21.12
C PHE A 40 34.73 -18.07 -21.94
N CYS A 41 35.25 -17.01 -21.35
CA CYS A 41 35.57 -15.76 -22.03
C CYS A 41 37.01 -15.39 -21.72
N GLU A 42 37.89 -15.32 -22.77
CA GLU A 42 39.31 -14.96 -22.63
C GLU A 42 40.09 -15.76 -21.56
N GLY A 43 39.73 -17.03 -21.36
CA GLY A 43 40.37 -17.90 -20.36
C GLY A 43 39.78 -17.79 -18.95
N TRP A 44 38.72 -16.99 -18.77
CA TRP A 44 37.94 -16.90 -17.53
C TRP A 44 36.69 -17.77 -17.62
N PHE A 45 36.47 -18.58 -16.61
CA PHE A 45 35.27 -19.40 -16.51
C PHE A 45 34.10 -18.55 -16.00
N ILE A 46 33.01 -18.51 -16.74
CA ILE A 46 31.76 -17.84 -16.42
C ILE A 46 30.96 -18.73 -15.45
N THR A 47 30.89 -18.39 -14.18
CA THR A 47 30.25 -19.25 -13.17
C THR A 47 28.73 -19.28 -13.30
N GLY A 48 28.15 -18.24 -13.89
CA GLY A 48 26.71 -18.00 -13.94
C GLY A 48 26.16 -17.42 -12.65
N ASP A 49 27.01 -17.17 -11.66
CA ASP A 49 26.65 -16.49 -10.42
C ASP A 49 26.87 -14.97 -10.56
N THR A 50 26.06 -14.18 -9.88
CA THR A 50 26.19 -12.72 -9.76
C THR A 50 26.60 -12.34 -8.35
N GLY A 51 27.24 -11.21 -8.21
CA GLY A 51 27.66 -10.69 -6.92
C GLY A 51 28.32 -9.33 -7.03
N MET A 52 28.94 -8.88 -5.97
CA MET A 52 29.76 -7.66 -5.92
C MET A 52 31.02 -7.89 -5.09
N ILE A 53 32.04 -7.10 -5.35
CA ILE A 53 33.29 -7.10 -4.57
C ILE A 53 33.41 -5.73 -3.88
N ASP A 54 33.69 -5.72 -2.59
CA ASP A 54 33.94 -4.50 -1.85
C ASP A 54 35.38 -4.00 -2.03
N LYS A 55 35.69 -2.84 -1.45
CA LYS A 55 37.01 -2.22 -1.54
C LYS A 55 38.11 -3.03 -0.84
N ASP A 56 37.73 -3.90 0.08
CA ASP A 56 38.63 -4.75 0.86
C ASP A 56 38.84 -6.12 0.16
N GLY A 57 38.18 -6.34 -0.98
CA GLY A 57 38.29 -7.56 -1.78
C GLY A 57 37.36 -8.69 -1.34
N ASN A 58 36.39 -8.43 -0.47
CA ASN A 58 35.41 -9.45 -0.08
C ASN A 58 34.36 -9.61 -1.18
N LEU A 59 34.04 -10.87 -1.50
CA LEU A 59 33.02 -11.25 -2.49
C LEU A 59 31.69 -11.49 -1.77
N TYR A 60 30.66 -10.79 -2.21
CA TYR A 60 29.26 -11.00 -1.81
C TYR A 60 28.52 -11.63 -2.98
N LEU A 61 28.08 -12.88 -2.82
CA LEU A 61 27.29 -13.59 -3.82
C LEU A 61 25.82 -13.20 -3.69
N MET A 62 25.19 -12.77 -4.79
CA MET A 62 23.79 -12.32 -4.82
C MET A 62 22.86 -13.36 -5.45
N GLY A 63 23.38 -14.38 -6.12
CA GLY A 63 22.58 -15.45 -6.71
C GLY A 63 23.08 -15.90 -8.08
N ARG A 64 22.20 -16.58 -8.82
CA ARG A 64 22.46 -16.98 -10.21
C ARG A 64 21.65 -16.15 -11.17
N ASP A 65 22.29 -15.68 -12.22
CA ASP A 65 21.65 -14.91 -13.29
C ASP A 65 20.46 -15.67 -13.93
N LYS A 66 20.58 -16.99 -14.07
CA LYS A 66 19.54 -17.89 -14.62
C LYS A 66 18.40 -18.19 -13.64
N ASP A 67 18.58 -17.91 -12.35
CA ASP A 67 17.58 -18.12 -11.31
C ASP A 67 16.88 -16.78 -10.92
N CYS A 68 16.94 -15.78 -11.78
CA CYS A 68 16.22 -14.51 -11.65
C CYS A 68 15.14 -14.39 -12.73
N ILE A 69 14.04 -13.75 -12.40
CA ILE A 69 13.01 -13.32 -13.36
C ILE A 69 13.32 -11.88 -13.74
N ASN A 70 13.45 -11.57 -15.02
CA ASN A 70 13.64 -10.19 -15.48
C ASN A 70 12.31 -9.61 -15.97
N ILE A 71 11.70 -8.75 -15.20
CA ILE A 71 10.46 -8.07 -15.53
C ILE A 71 10.75 -6.59 -15.76
N ASN A 72 10.61 -6.11 -16.99
CA ASN A 72 10.83 -4.70 -17.37
C ASN A 72 12.19 -4.15 -16.91
N GLY A 73 13.23 -4.98 -16.91
CA GLY A 73 14.59 -4.60 -16.50
C GLY A 73 14.88 -4.79 -15.00
N VAL A 74 13.89 -5.12 -14.20
CA VAL A 74 14.07 -5.43 -12.78
C VAL A 74 14.26 -6.94 -12.61
N LYS A 75 15.33 -7.33 -11.92
CA LYS A 75 15.65 -8.74 -11.64
C LYS A 75 15.09 -9.16 -10.28
N TYR A 76 14.28 -10.22 -10.26
CA TYR A 76 13.72 -10.83 -9.05
C TYR A 76 14.33 -12.22 -8.87
N PRO A 77 15.14 -12.45 -7.81
CA PRO A 77 15.63 -13.79 -7.49
C PRO A 77 14.46 -14.73 -7.19
N THR A 78 14.41 -15.88 -7.84
CA THR A 78 13.30 -16.84 -7.69
C THR A 78 13.14 -17.32 -6.26
N VAL A 79 14.25 -17.47 -5.53
CA VAL A 79 14.28 -17.91 -4.14
C VAL A 79 13.62 -16.88 -3.21
N ASP A 80 13.77 -15.59 -3.49
CA ASP A 80 13.16 -14.53 -2.68
C ASP A 80 11.64 -14.51 -2.85
N VAL A 81 11.15 -14.75 -4.08
CA VAL A 81 9.72 -14.90 -4.35
C VAL A 81 9.16 -16.14 -3.64
N GLU A 82 9.87 -17.27 -3.70
CA GLU A 82 9.52 -18.51 -3.02
C GLU A 82 9.42 -18.31 -1.51
N HIS A 83 10.44 -17.70 -0.89
CA HIS A 83 10.45 -17.40 0.56
C HIS A 83 9.34 -16.42 0.95
N PHE A 84 9.07 -15.40 0.12
CA PHE A 84 7.98 -14.47 0.38
C PHE A 84 6.65 -15.20 0.45
N ILE A 85 6.34 -16.05 -0.54
CA ILE A 85 5.09 -16.82 -0.58
C ILE A 85 5.01 -17.82 0.59
N GLU A 86 6.12 -18.50 0.93
CA GLU A 86 6.16 -19.44 2.06
C GLU A 86 5.93 -18.76 3.41
N ASN A 87 6.45 -17.55 3.60
CA ASN A 87 6.29 -16.79 4.85
C ASN A 87 4.84 -16.33 5.08
N LEU A 88 4.03 -16.23 4.04
CA LEU A 88 2.60 -15.91 4.15
C LEU A 88 1.76 -17.08 4.67
N GLN A 89 2.35 -18.27 4.80
CA GLN A 89 1.70 -19.49 5.32
C GLN A 89 0.36 -19.80 4.65
N ILE A 90 0.30 -19.62 3.32
CA ILE A 90 -0.91 -19.87 2.53
C ILE A 90 -1.36 -21.34 2.73
N ASP A 91 -2.63 -21.52 3.12
CA ASP A 91 -3.21 -22.85 3.29
C ASP A 91 -3.14 -23.63 1.97
N GLY A 92 -2.83 -24.90 2.06
CA GLY A 92 -2.71 -25.80 0.91
C GLY A 92 -1.29 -25.92 0.34
N ILE A 93 -0.31 -25.11 0.72
CA ILE A 93 1.09 -25.25 0.27
C ILE A 93 1.85 -26.23 1.18
N THR A 94 2.49 -27.23 0.57
CA THR A 94 3.45 -28.09 1.28
C THR A 94 4.76 -27.33 1.47
N LYS A 95 5.22 -27.16 2.71
CA LYS A 95 6.45 -26.43 3.07
C LYS A 95 7.66 -26.94 2.27
N SER A 96 8.45 -26.01 1.72
CA SER A 96 9.64 -26.27 0.89
C SER A 96 9.34 -26.98 -0.43
N TYR A 97 8.09 -26.92 -0.91
CA TYR A 97 7.66 -27.46 -2.20
C TYR A 97 6.92 -26.40 -3.02
N ILE A 98 7.48 -25.20 -3.12
CA ILE A 98 7.09 -24.16 -4.05
C ILE A 98 8.31 -23.74 -4.86
N TYR A 99 8.18 -23.66 -6.18
CA TYR A 99 9.26 -23.37 -7.12
C TYR A 99 8.80 -22.34 -8.14
N VAL A 100 9.47 -21.20 -8.12
CA VAL A 100 9.30 -20.13 -9.09
C VAL A 100 10.28 -20.35 -10.23
N CYS A 101 9.77 -20.47 -11.43
CA CYS A 101 10.53 -20.87 -12.60
C CYS A 101 10.47 -19.79 -13.68
N PRO A 102 11.57 -19.07 -13.99
CA PRO A 102 11.63 -18.13 -15.10
C PRO A 102 11.30 -18.82 -16.42
N MET A 103 10.52 -18.17 -17.28
CA MET A 103 10.19 -18.67 -18.61
C MET A 103 10.08 -17.52 -19.61
N ARG A 104 10.47 -17.78 -20.85
CA ARG A 104 10.36 -16.84 -21.94
C ARG A 104 9.29 -17.33 -22.91
N LEU A 105 8.27 -16.52 -23.10
CA LEU A 105 7.21 -16.78 -24.06
C LEU A 105 7.61 -16.22 -25.43
N ALA A 106 7.22 -16.89 -26.52
CA ALA A 106 7.68 -16.56 -27.87
C ALA A 106 7.32 -15.15 -28.32
N ASP A 107 6.19 -14.61 -27.83
CA ASP A 107 5.64 -13.32 -28.28
C ASP A 107 5.63 -12.26 -27.17
N ALA A 108 6.43 -12.41 -26.09
CA ALA A 108 6.45 -11.47 -24.99
C ALA A 108 7.69 -10.57 -24.99
N ASP A 109 7.49 -9.26 -24.80
CA ASP A 109 8.56 -8.26 -24.73
C ASP A 109 9.45 -8.42 -23.48
N THR A 110 8.92 -9.05 -22.41
CA THR A 110 9.63 -9.29 -21.16
C THR A 110 9.53 -10.75 -20.74
N GLU A 111 10.44 -11.20 -19.87
CA GLU A 111 10.33 -12.52 -19.27
C GLU A 111 9.04 -12.68 -18.46
N SER A 112 8.57 -13.91 -18.37
CA SER A 112 7.47 -14.35 -17.53
C SER A 112 7.96 -15.44 -16.59
N TYR A 113 7.10 -15.95 -15.72
CA TYR A 113 7.43 -17.04 -14.82
C TYR A 113 6.24 -17.95 -14.57
N ALA A 114 6.52 -19.19 -14.22
CA ALA A 114 5.56 -20.17 -13.75
C ALA A 114 5.83 -20.48 -12.28
N ILE A 115 4.79 -20.80 -11.53
CA ILE A 115 4.90 -21.27 -10.15
C ILE A 115 4.38 -22.70 -10.09
N PHE A 116 5.25 -23.64 -9.69
CA PHE A 116 4.89 -25.02 -9.45
C PHE A 116 4.99 -25.30 -7.96
N TYR A 117 3.96 -25.90 -7.38
CA TYR A 117 3.96 -26.21 -5.96
C TYR A 117 3.32 -27.57 -5.69
N GLN A 118 3.61 -28.15 -4.53
CA GLN A 118 2.92 -29.34 -4.05
C GLN A 118 1.79 -28.89 -3.13
N HIS A 119 0.54 -29.25 -3.50
CA HIS A 119 -0.59 -29.03 -2.62
C HIS A 119 -0.58 -30.09 -1.48
N THR A 120 -1.09 -29.73 -0.30
CA THR A 120 -1.23 -30.66 0.84
C THR A 120 -2.25 -31.77 0.57
N LEU A 121 -3.26 -31.52 -0.27
CA LEU A 121 -4.12 -32.54 -0.83
C LEU A 121 -3.40 -33.24 -1.98
N ALA A 122 -3.58 -34.56 -2.09
CA ALA A 122 -3.02 -35.31 -3.22
C ALA A 122 -3.74 -34.91 -4.51
N VAL A 123 -2.99 -34.45 -5.52
CA VAL A 123 -3.50 -34.17 -6.86
C VAL A 123 -3.53 -35.50 -7.61
N GLU A 124 -4.54 -36.32 -7.36
CA GLU A 124 -4.81 -37.58 -8.04
C GLU A 124 -6.03 -37.45 -8.96
N ASP A 125 -6.28 -38.45 -9.82
CA ASP A 125 -7.17 -38.33 -10.98
C ASP A 125 -8.67 -38.05 -10.70
N GLU A 126 -9.13 -38.22 -9.46
CA GLU A 126 -10.52 -37.91 -9.05
C GLU A 126 -10.53 -37.08 -7.76
N LEU A 127 -10.47 -35.76 -7.90
CA LEU A 127 -10.69 -34.83 -6.79
C LEU A 127 -12.19 -34.53 -6.66
N ALA A 128 -12.70 -34.54 -5.42
CA ALA A 128 -14.04 -34.08 -5.14
C ALA A 128 -14.13 -32.55 -5.36
N ASP A 129 -15.29 -32.01 -5.73
CA ASP A 129 -15.49 -30.58 -6.05
C ASP A 129 -14.97 -29.64 -4.94
N ARG A 130 -15.13 -30.02 -3.66
CA ARG A 130 -14.62 -29.25 -2.51
C ARG A 130 -13.09 -29.21 -2.43
N GLU A 131 -12.41 -30.27 -2.83
CA GLU A 131 -10.93 -30.35 -2.84
C GLU A 131 -10.37 -29.49 -3.98
N LEU A 132 -11.05 -29.52 -5.12
CA LEU A 132 -10.72 -28.71 -6.28
C LEU A 132 -10.88 -27.22 -5.99
N GLN A 133 -11.97 -26.81 -5.32
CA GLN A 133 -12.16 -25.42 -4.88
C GLN A 133 -11.02 -24.96 -3.96
N ARG A 134 -10.60 -25.80 -3.00
CA ARG A 134 -9.45 -25.47 -2.14
C ARG A 134 -8.15 -25.30 -2.92
N ILE A 135 -7.93 -26.10 -3.96
CA ILE A 135 -6.75 -25.94 -4.85
C ILE A 135 -6.83 -24.62 -5.61
N LEU A 136 -8.00 -24.26 -6.14
CA LEU A 136 -8.22 -23.00 -6.85
C LEU A 136 -8.00 -21.79 -5.92
N ASP A 137 -8.47 -21.86 -4.68
CA ASP A 137 -8.26 -20.80 -3.67
C ASP A 137 -6.77 -20.65 -3.32
N THR A 138 -6.04 -21.77 -3.18
CA THR A 138 -4.58 -21.75 -2.99
C THR A 138 -3.88 -21.15 -4.20
N ASN A 139 -4.27 -21.51 -5.43
CA ASN A 139 -3.73 -20.93 -6.67
C ASN A 139 -3.93 -19.41 -6.73
N ARG A 140 -5.13 -18.93 -6.38
CA ARG A 140 -5.45 -17.49 -6.33
C ARG A 140 -4.58 -16.78 -5.28
N ALA A 141 -4.42 -17.35 -4.09
CA ALA A 141 -3.59 -16.78 -3.04
C ALA A 141 -2.11 -16.71 -3.46
N ILE A 142 -1.56 -17.78 -4.06
CA ILE A 142 -0.19 -17.79 -4.60
C ILE A 142 -0.03 -16.73 -5.69
N LYS A 143 -0.97 -16.66 -6.64
CA LYS A 143 -0.97 -15.69 -7.73
C LYS A 143 -0.96 -14.26 -7.20
N ARG A 144 -1.86 -13.93 -6.25
CA ARG A 144 -1.90 -12.60 -5.59
C ARG A 144 -0.57 -12.28 -4.92
N SER A 145 -0.03 -13.20 -4.13
CA SER A 145 1.23 -13.00 -3.41
C SER A 145 2.41 -12.78 -4.34
N SER A 146 2.48 -13.54 -5.43
CA SER A 146 3.55 -13.37 -6.43
C SER A 146 3.44 -12.05 -7.19
N VAL A 147 2.21 -11.58 -7.48
CA VAL A 147 1.97 -10.24 -8.07
C VAL A 147 2.40 -9.15 -7.11
N LEU A 148 2.11 -9.28 -5.80
CA LEU A 148 2.57 -8.34 -4.78
C LEU A 148 4.10 -8.20 -4.74
N PHE A 149 4.83 -9.29 -5.01
CA PHE A 149 6.30 -9.29 -4.99
C PHE A 149 6.90 -8.83 -6.32
N CYS A 150 6.41 -9.36 -7.46
CA CYS A 150 7.02 -9.17 -8.78
C CYS A 150 6.33 -8.09 -9.63
N SER A 151 5.22 -7.50 -9.17
CA SER A 151 4.39 -6.54 -9.93
C SER A 151 3.89 -7.07 -11.29
N LYS A 152 3.95 -8.40 -11.50
CA LYS A 152 3.49 -9.09 -12.70
C LYS A 152 2.88 -10.42 -12.34
N SER A 153 1.76 -10.76 -12.98
CA SER A 153 1.11 -12.06 -12.80
C SER A 153 1.98 -13.18 -13.38
N PRO A 154 2.11 -14.32 -12.69
CA PRO A 154 2.74 -15.51 -13.27
C PRO A 154 1.94 -15.98 -14.49
N HIS A 155 2.64 -16.58 -15.45
CA HIS A 155 2.00 -17.21 -16.61
C HIS A 155 1.05 -18.32 -16.16
N ILE A 156 1.47 -19.10 -15.16
CA ILE A 156 0.66 -20.15 -14.56
C ILE A 156 1.07 -20.42 -13.12
N VAL A 157 0.08 -20.79 -12.29
CA VAL A 157 0.28 -21.41 -10.97
C VAL A 157 -0.30 -22.80 -11.04
N LEU A 158 0.53 -23.84 -10.84
CA LEU A 158 0.12 -25.22 -11.05
C LEU A 158 0.53 -26.13 -9.89
N PRO A 159 -0.44 -26.78 -9.21
CA PRO A 159 -0.14 -27.82 -8.24
C PRO A 159 0.36 -29.06 -8.95
N LEU A 160 1.45 -29.64 -8.49
CA LEU A 160 2.03 -30.84 -9.06
C LEU A 160 2.18 -31.96 -8.01
N PRO A 161 2.07 -33.22 -8.43
CA PRO A 161 2.35 -34.34 -7.55
C PRO A 161 3.83 -34.34 -7.12
N ARG A 162 4.11 -34.87 -5.94
CA ARG A 162 5.49 -34.93 -5.41
C ARG A 162 6.49 -35.56 -6.36
N SER A 163 6.08 -36.52 -7.16
CA SER A 163 6.90 -37.20 -8.17
C SER A 163 7.42 -36.30 -9.28
N ALA A 164 6.76 -35.13 -9.52
CA ALA A 164 7.20 -34.16 -10.52
C ALA A 164 8.44 -33.38 -10.06
N PHE A 165 8.65 -33.24 -8.73
CA PHE A 165 9.77 -32.51 -8.16
C PHE A 165 11.04 -33.40 -8.05
N ARG A 166 11.60 -33.73 -9.21
CA ARG A 166 12.79 -34.57 -9.29
C ARG A 166 14.02 -33.82 -8.77
N LYS A 167 14.71 -34.44 -7.80
CA LYS A 167 15.94 -33.91 -7.23
C LYS A 167 17.15 -34.34 -8.03
N THR A 168 18.09 -33.41 -8.22
CA THR A 168 19.42 -33.69 -8.74
C THR A 168 20.23 -34.56 -7.78
N ALA A 169 21.39 -35.05 -8.19
CA ALA A 169 22.33 -35.77 -7.33
C ALA A 169 22.73 -34.96 -6.07
N LEU A 170 22.66 -33.63 -6.15
CA LEU A 170 22.92 -32.69 -5.04
C LEU A 170 21.66 -32.35 -4.21
N GLY A 171 20.54 -33.06 -4.42
CA GLY A 171 19.33 -32.90 -3.66
C GLY A 171 18.45 -31.67 -4.04
N LYS A 172 18.85 -30.85 -5.01
CA LYS A 172 18.10 -29.67 -5.49
C LYS A 172 17.11 -30.06 -6.59
N VAL A 173 15.92 -29.46 -6.59
CA VAL A 173 14.95 -29.61 -7.69
C VAL A 173 15.40 -28.76 -8.89
N SER A 174 15.32 -29.32 -10.08
CA SER A 174 15.67 -28.63 -11.31
C SER A 174 14.49 -27.81 -11.84
N ARG A 175 14.54 -26.49 -11.71
CA ARG A 175 13.51 -25.57 -12.25
C ARG A 175 13.38 -25.68 -13.77
N SER A 176 14.52 -25.80 -14.46
CA SER A 176 14.52 -25.98 -15.92
C SER A 176 13.82 -27.28 -16.37
N PHE A 177 13.92 -28.35 -15.59
CA PHE A 177 13.19 -29.58 -15.86
C PHE A 177 11.68 -29.38 -15.75
N LEU A 178 11.20 -28.67 -14.71
CA LEU A 178 9.78 -28.36 -14.54
C LEU A 178 9.23 -27.54 -15.70
N VAL A 179 9.95 -26.50 -16.14
CA VAL A 179 9.57 -25.67 -17.28
C VAL A 179 9.52 -26.48 -18.58
N VAL A 180 10.56 -27.30 -18.86
CA VAL A 180 10.60 -28.14 -20.06
C VAL A 180 9.48 -29.17 -20.06
N ALA A 181 9.17 -29.78 -18.92
CA ALA A 181 8.06 -30.73 -18.79
C ALA A 181 6.71 -30.02 -19.02
N TYR A 182 6.53 -28.83 -18.50
CA TYR A 182 5.33 -28.00 -18.74
C TYR A 182 5.17 -27.65 -20.23
N ILE A 183 6.22 -27.11 -20.87
CA ILE A 183 6.19 -26.76 -22.30
C ILE A 183 5.91 -27.99 -23.19
N LYS A 184 6.40 -29.15 -22.80
CA LYS A 184 6.12 -30.43 -23.51
C LYS A 184 4.70 -30.97 -23.26
N GLY A 185 3.90 -30.29 -22.44
CA GLY A 185 2.52 -30.70 -22.18
C GLY A 185 2.38 -31.84 -21.16
N THR A 186 3.44 -32.17 -20.38
CA THR A 186 3.38 -33.26 -19.39
C THR A 186 2.30 -33.03 -18.33
N TYR A 187 1.88 -31.78 -18.10
CA TYR A 187 0.91 -31.39 -17.08
C TYR A 187 -0.40 -30.85 -17.67
N GLN A 188 -0.65 -31.09 -18.97
CA GLN A 188 -1.83 -30.56 -19.68
C GLN A 188 -3.15 -31.02 -19.07
N ASP A 189 -3.22 -32.25 -18.56
CA ASP A 189 -4.46 -32.78 -17.98
C ASP A 189 -4.82 -32.04 -16.69
N ILE A 190 -3.81 -31.74 -15.83
CA ILE A 190 -4.00 -30.96 -14.61
C ILE A 190 -4.38 -29.51 -14.96
N GLU A 191 -3.67 -28.91 -15.90
CA GLU A 191 -3.95 -27.55 -16.37
C GLU A 191 -5.35 -27.42 -16.97
N LYS A 192 -5.75 -28.40 -17.82
CA LYS A 192 -7.05 -28.42 -18.47
C LYS A 192 -8.18 -28.57 -17.45
N LYS A 193 -8.04 -29.47 -16.49
CA LYS A 193 -8.99 -29.68 -15.42
C LYS A 193 -9.21 -28.40 -14.59
N LEU A 194 -8.12 -27.74 -14.19
CA LEU A 194 -8.20 -26.47 -13.43
C LEU A 194 -8.83 -25.34 -14.26
N LYS A 195 -8.53 -25.26 -15.57
CA LYS A 195 -9.13 -24.26 -16.46
C LYS A 195 -10.61 -24.53 -16.75
N GLU A 196 -11.01 -25.81 -16.90
CA GLU A 196 -12.41 -26.18 -17.09
C GLU A 196 -13.24 -25.81 -15.86
N ASP A 197 -12.71 -25.98 -14.65
CA ASP A 197 -13.39 -25.61 -13.42
C ASP A 197 -13.31 -24.11 -13.12
N GLU A 198 -12.19 -23.43 -13.46
CA GLU A 198 -12.20 -21.97 -13.51
C GLU A 198 -13.22 -21.43 -14.52
N ALA A 199 -13.39 -22.09 -15.66
CA ALA A 199 -14.38 -21.72 -16.67
C ALA A 199 -15.82 -22.08 -16.25
N LEU A 200 -16.03 -23.16 -15.52
CA LEU A 200 -17.32 -23.51 -14.90
C LEU A 200 -17.69 -22.53 -13.78
N ASN A 201 -16.73 -22.08 -12.99
CA ASN A 201 -16.89 -20.98 -12.02
C ASN A 201 -17.01 -19.59 -12.71
N LEU A 202 -16.54 -19.44 -13.95
CA LEU A 202 -16.76 -18.26 -14.81
C LEU A 202 -18.11 -18.30 -15.55
N THR A 203 -18.76 -19.47 -15.64
CA THR A 203 -20.14 -19.67 -16.11
C THR A 203 -21.17 -19.66 -14.98
N GLU A 204 -20.79 -19.46 -13.73
CA GLU A 204 -21.71 -18.92 -12.74
C GLU A 204 -22.20 -17.57 -13.27
N GLN A 205 -23.48 -17.49 -13.58
CA GLN A 205 -24.15 -16.26 -13.92
C GLN A 205 -23.72 -15.20 -12.92
N LEU A 206 -23.26 -14.05 -13.42
CA LEU A 206 -23.00 -12.88 -12.58
C LEU A 206 -24.19 -12.71 -11.64
N SER A 207 -23.95 -12.47 -10.37
CA SER A 207 -25.05 -12.09 -9.49
C SER A 207 -25.65 -10.78 -10.00
N HIS A 208 -26.92 -10.54 -9.70
CA HIS A 208 -27.55 -9.28 -10.08
C HIS A 208 -26.73 -8.07 -9.60
N THR A 209 -26.17 -8.17 -8.40
CA THR A 209 -25.29 -7.13 -7.82
C THR A 209 -24.01 -6.95 -8.62
N GLU A 210 -23.37 -8.03 -9.06
CA GLU A 210 -22.17 -7.96 -9.92
C GLU A 210 -22.49 -7.31 -11.27
N GLU A 211 -23.63 -7.65 -11.89
CA GLU A 211 -24.07 -7.04 -13.14
C GLU A 211 -24.24 -5.52 -12.98
N VAL A 212 -24.93 -5.09 -11.93
CA VAL A 212 -25.14 -3.66 -11.62
C VAL A 212 -23.82 -2.96 -11.39
N ILE A 213 -22.89 -3.55 -10.61
CA ILE A 213 -21.57 -2.96 -10.36
C ILE A 213 -20.77 -2.82 -11.67
N ILE A 214 -20.76 -3.85 -12.52
CA ILE A 214 -20.07 -3.82 -13.82
C ILE A 214 -20.65 -2.73 -14.72
N GLU A 215 -21.98 -2.59 -14.79
CA GLU A 215 -22.62 -1.55 -15.58
C GLU A 215 -22.23 -0.13 -15.09
N VAL A 216 -22.28 0.08 -13.78
CA VAL A 216 -21.94 1.39 -13.18
C VAL A 216 -20.48 1.73 -13.42
N ILE A 217 -19.56 0.79 -13.19
CA ILE A 217 -18.13 0.96 -13.45
C ILE A 217 -17.90 1.24 -14.94
N SER A 218 -18.58 0.51 -15.84
CA SER A 218 -18.46 0.75 -17.28
C SER A 218 -18.81 2.17 -17.68
N GLN A 219 -19.86 2.73 -17.07
CA GLN A 219 -20.29 4.11 -17.30
C GLN A 219 -19.32 5.13 -16.73
N LEU A 220 -18.84 4.92 -15.50
CA LEU A 220 -17.94 5.86 -14.80
C LEU A 220 -16.55 5.93 -15.44
N PHE A 221 -16.06 4.82 -16.00
CA PHE A 221 -14.72 4.73 -16.56
C PHE A 221 -14.69 4.70 -18.09
N ASP A 222 -15.83 4.92 -18.76
CA ASP A 222 -15.99 4.84 -20.23
C ASP A 222 -15.39 3.56 -20.82
N MET A 223 -15.73 2.42 -20.21
CA MET A 223 -15.22 1.11 -20.56
C MET A 223 -16.34 0.20 -21.07
N THR A 224 -15.99 -0.78 -21.92
CA THR A 224 -16.95 -1.81 -22.31
C THR A 224 -17.09 -2.86 -21.19
N PRO A 225 -18.32 -3.30 -20.83
CA PRO A 225 -18.55 -4.30 -19.77
C PRO A 225 -17.73 -5.58 -19.95
N SER A 226 -17.52 -6.01 -21.20
CA SER A 226 -16.75 -7.22 -21.52
C SER A 226 -15.26 -7.18 -21.13
N LYS A 227 -14.72 -6.00 -20.81
CA LYS A 227 -13.35 -5.84 -20.31
C LYS A 227 -13.25 -5.97 -18.79
N LEU A 228 -14.39 -5.89 -18.11
CA LEU A 228 -14.46 -6.00 -16.65
C LEU A 228 -14.70 -7.45 -16.26
N LYS A 229 -13.85 -7.96 -15.38
CA LYS A 229 -13.97 -9.31 -14.81
C LYS A 229 -14.40 -9.21 -13.36
N ARG A 230 -14.90 -10.31 -12.80
CA ARG A 230 -15.31 -10.41 -11.38
C ARG A 230 -14.19 -10.03 -10.40
N ASP A 231 -12.93 -10.30 -10.76
CA ASP A 231 -11.72 -10.01 -9.99
C ASP A 231 -11.08 -8.66 -10.36
N THR A 232 -11.74 -7.85 -11.20
CA THR A 232 -11.24 -6.51 -11.53
C THR A 232 -11.29 -5.63 -10.29
N SER A 233 -10.14 -5.04 -9.94
CA SER A 233 -10.03 -4.12 -8.81
C SER A 233 -10.30 -2.67 -9.23
N LEU A 234 -11.02 -1.93 -8.40
CA LEU A 234 -11.23 -0.48 -8.57
C LEU A 234 -9.90 0.29 -8.64
N PHE A 235 -8.87 -0.19 -7.93
CA PHE A 235 -7.55 0.43 -7.97
C PHE A 235 -6.86 0.22 -9.32
N ASP A 236 -7.01 -0.96 -9.93
CA ASP A 236 -6.44 -1.25 -11.26
C ASP A 236 -7.08 -0.40 -12.37
N LEU A 237 -8.31 0.06 -12.14
CA LEU A 237 -9.01 1.00 -13.02
C LEU A 237 -8.61 2.45 -12.80
N GLY A 238 -7.77 2.74 -11.80
CA GLY A 238 -7.37 4.10 -11.46
C GLY A 238 -8.48 4.88 -10.75
N ALA A 239 -9.33 4.22 -9.96
CA ALA A 239 -10.41 4.89 -9.23
C ALA A 239 -9.87 5.99 -8.33
N SER A 240 -10.39 7.21 -8.50
CA SER A 240 -10.16 8.34 -7.60
C SER A 240 -11.18 8.34 -6.46
N SER A 241 -10.94 9.18 -5.44
CA SER A 241 -11.93 9.41 -4.38
C SER A 241 -13.30 9.82 -4.92
N MET A 242 -13.29 10.60 -6.01
CA MET A 242 -14.52 11.03 -6.70
C MET A 242 -15.27 9.84 -7.31
N HIS A 243 -14.55 8.95 -8.01
CA HIS A 243 -15.16 7.75 -8.58
C HIS A 243 -15.79 6.87 -7.50
N LEU A 244 -15.19 6.75 -6.32
CA LEU A 244 -15.75 5.97 -5.23
C LEU A 244 -17.04 6.60 -4.65
N ILE A 245 -17.07 7.93 -4.51
CA ILE A 245 -18.26 8.64 -4.04
C ILE A 245 -19.40 8.48 -5.05
N GLN A 246 -19.13 8.67 -6.35
CA GLN A 246 -20.11 8.49 -7.42
C GLN A 246 -20.59 7.03 -7.52
N LEU A 247 -19.67 6.07 -7.47
CA LEU A 247 -19.99 4.64 -7.48
C LEU A 247 -20.90 4.28 -6.32
N ARG A 248 -20.59 4.74 -5.10
CA ARG A 248 -21.41 4.55 -3.92
C ARG A 248 -22.85 5.03 -4.15
N GLN A 249 -23.00 6.29 -4.56
CA GLN A 249 -24.31 6.91 -4.75
C GLN A 249 -25.16 6.14 -5.76
N ILE A 250 -24.56 5.83 -6.93
CA ILE A 250 -25.29 5.12 -7.99
C ILE A 250 -25.67 3.70 -7.54
N LEU A 251 -24.78 3.01 -6.79
CA LEU A 251 -25.09 1.68 -6.26
C LEU A 251 -26.20 1.72 -5.21
N GLN A 252 -26.18 2.70 -4.31
CA GLN A 252 -27.24 2.91 -3.33
C GLN A 252 -28.61 3.12 -4.02
N ASP A 253 -28.66 3.99 -5.03
CA ASP A 253 -29.89 4.29 -5.77
C ASP A 253 -30.38 3.06 -6.59
N ARG A 254 -29.48 2.33 -7.24
CA ARG A 254 -29.86 1.20 -8.10
C ARG A 254 -30.24 -0.07 -7.35
N LEU A 255 -29.61 -0.32 -6.20
CA LEU A 255 -29.80 -1.52 -5.40
C LEU A 255 -30.70 -1.29 -4.19
N ASP A 256 -31.27 -0.07 -4.04
CA ASP A 256 -32.15 0.34 -2.94
C ASP A 256 -31.49 0.08 -1.56
N ILE A 257 -30.21 0.48 -1.43
CA ILE A 257 -29.43 0.33 -0.20
C ILE A 257 -29.41 1.65 0.55
N ALA A 258 -29.85 1.64 1.81
CA ALA A 258 -29.91 2.86 2.62
C ALA A 258 -28.54 3.48 2.89
N ASP A 259 -27.51 2.66 3.11
CA ASP A 259 -26.15 3.14 3.38
C ASP A 259 -25.10 2.11 2.94
N LEU A 260 -24.18 2.54 2.03
CA LEU A 260 -23.02 1.77 1.58
C LEU A 260 -21.76 2.53 2.00
N PRO A 261 -21.03 2.11 3.03
CA PRO A 261 -19.84 2.82 3.49
C PRO A 261 -18.75 2.84 2.40
N THR A 262 -18.26 4.02 2.02
CA THR A 262 -17.19 4.18 1.02
C THR A 262 -15.92 3.39 1.39
N ILE A 263 -15.66 3.23 2.70
CA ILE A 263 -14.51 2.49 3.20
C ILE A 263 -14.54 1.02 2.79
N GLU A 264 -15.72 0.43 2.66
CA GLU A 264 -15.85 -0.97 2.27
C GLU A 264 -15.49 -1.20 0.81
N MET A 265 -15.64 -0.21 -0.05
CA MET A 265 -15.13 -0.26 -1.43
C MET A 265 -13.61 -0.25 -1.48
N LEU A 266 -12.95 0.41 -0.52
CA LEU A 266 -11.50 0.40 -0.39
C LEU A 266 -10.99 -0.93 0.19
N ARG A 267 -11.72 -1.50 1.15
CA ARG A 267 -11.39 -2.81 1.75
C ARG A 267 -11.67 -3.97 0.81
N ARG A 268 -12.68 -3.81 -0.05
CA ARG A 268 -13.14 -4.82 -1.02
C ARG A 268 -13.12 -4.24 -2.43
N PRO A 269 -11.93 -3.93 -2.97
CA PRO A 269 -11.82 -3.22 -4.23
C PRO A 269 -12.18 -4.08 -5.45
N GLU A 270 -12.26 -5.39 -5.33
CA GLU A 270 -12.65 -6.30 -6.40
C GLU A 270 -14.17 -6.38 -6.53
N ILE A 271 -14.69 -6.43 -7.76
CA ILE A 271 -16.14 -6.44 -8.06
C ILE A 271 -16.86 -7.56 -7.29
N ASN A 272 -16.32 -8.78 -7.29
CA ASN A 272 -16.93 -9.93 -6.61
C ASN A 272 -16.96 -9.75 -5.08
N GLN A 273 -15.92 -9.17 -4.49
CA GLN A 273 -15.85 -8.94 -3.06
C GLN A 273 -16.83 -7.84 -2.63
N LEU A 274 -16.92 -6.79 -3.43
CA LEU A 274 -17.87 -5.69 -3.20
C LEU A 274 -19.32 -6.20 -3.36
N ALA A 275 -19.60 -6.96 -4.41
CA ALA A 275 -20.91 -7.55 -4.63
C ALA A 275 -21.35 -8.45 -3.47
N SER A 276 -20.46 -9.35 -3.03
CA SER A 276 -20.73 -10.24 -1.89
C SER A 276 -21.05 -9.47 -0.61
N PHE A 277 -20.34 -8.37 -0.36
CA PHE A 277 -20.61 -7.50 0.78
C PHE A 277 -21.98 -6.82 0.66
N ILE A 278 -22.28 -6.27 -0.52
CA ILE A 278 -23.58 -5.63 -0.79
C ILE A 278 -24.72 -6.63 -0.64
N ASP A 279 -24.55 -7.85 -1.15
CA ASP A 279 -25.55 -8.92 -0.99
C ASP A 279 -25.80 -9.25 0.50
N THR A 280 -24.76 -9.18 1.36
CA THR A 280 -24.97 -9.35 2.82
C THR A 280 -25.77 -8.21 3.44
N ILE A 281 -25.58 -6.96 2.97
CA ILE A 281 -26.38 -5.81 3.43
C ILE A 281 -27.85 -5.97 3.00
N ILE A 282 -28.09 -6.41 1.75
CA ILE A 282 -29.44 -6.59 1.21
C ILE A 282 -30.21 -7.70 1.95
N VAL A 283 -29.53 -8.80 2.32
CA VAL A 283 -30.13 -9.97 2.97
C VAL A 283 -30.32 -9.74 4.48
N ASN A 284 -29.34 -9.09 5.12
CA ASN A 284 -29.38 -8.81 6.56
C ASN A 284 -29.73 -7.34 6.74
N ASP A 285 -30.95 -7.06 7.13
CA ASP A 285 -31.40 -5.70 7.53
C ASP A 285 -30.67 -5.20 8.82
N GLU A 286 -29.82 -6.04 9.41
CA GLU A 286 -28.97 -5.77 10.57
C GLU A 286 -27.49 -5.68 10.12
N ARG A 287 -26.87 -4.54 10.37
CA ARG A 287 -25.42 -4.37 10.22
C ARG A 287 -24.73 -5.36 11.13
N ASP A 288 -23.91 -6.24 10.56
CA ASP A 288 -22.93 -6.98 11.32
C ASP A 288 -22.00 -5.93 11.97
N ASP A 289 -21.93 -5.89 13.31
CA ASP A 289 -21.00 -5.05 14.08
C ASP A 289 -19.56 -5.51 13.80
N ALA A 290 -19.08 -5.28 12.58
CA ALA A 290 -17.70 -5.54 12.24
C ALA A 290 -16.82 -4.66 13.13
N ALA A 291 -15.97 -5.28 13.93
CA ALA A 291 -15.05 -4.59 14.82
C ALA A 291 -14.26 -3.53 14.03
N TYR A 292 -14.21 -2.30 14.55
CA TYR A 292 -13.48 -1.21 13.93
C TYR A 292 -12.02 -1.59 13.63
N ASP A 293 -11.63 -1.50 12.37
CA ASP A 293 -10.24 -1.63 11.91
C ASP A 293 -9.79 -0.31 11.26
N PRO A 294 -8.80 0.41 11.84
CA PRO A 294 -8.31 1.66 11.27
C PRO A 294 -7.53 1.48 9.97
N LEU A 295 -6.94 0.30 9.74
CA LEU A 295 -6.04 0.08 8.62
C LEU A 295 -6.80 -0.15 7.32
N VAL A 296 -6.46 0.64 6.32
CA VAL A 296 -6.97 0.52 4.95
C VAL A 296 -5.79 0.41 4.00
N LEU A 297 -5.73 -0.67 3.24
CA LEU A 297 -4.69 -0.89 2.23
C LEU A 297 -5.04 -0.11 0.97
N LEU A 298 -4.39 1.04 0.74
CA LEU A 298 -4.60 1.88 -0.44
C LEU A 298 -3.80 1.43 -1.65
N ASN A 299 -2.64 0.83 -1.43
CA ASN A 299 -1.81 0.24 -2.47
C ASN A 299 -1.17 -1.05 -1.95
N PRO A 300 -1.47 -2.20 -2.56
CA PRO A 300 -0.84 -3.46 -2.19
C PRO A 300 0.51 -3.70 -2.88
N ARG A 301 0.89 -2.87 -3.87
CA ARG A 301 2.04 -3.09 -4.75
C ARG A 301 3.33 -2.52 -4.17
N GLY A 302 4.45 -2.94 -4.78
CA GLY A 302 5.79 -2.53 -4.40
C GLY A 302 6.50 -3.54 -3.50
N SER A 303 7.84 -3.49 -3.50
CA SER A 303 8.70 -4.50 -2.84
C SER A 303 9.38 -4.00 -1.56
N LYS A 304 9.32 -2.70 -1.30
CA LYS A 304 9.94 -2.11 -0.11
C LYS A 304 9.02 -2.24 1.13
N PRO A 305 9.56 -2.09 2.34
CA PRO A 305 8.75 -2.09 3.55
C PRO A 305 7.58 -1.10 3.47
N PRO A 306 6.39 -1.45 4.00
CA PRO A 306 5.17 -0.66 3.84
C PRO A 306 5.28 0.72 4.49
N LEU A 307 4.56 1.68 3.90
CA LEU A 307 4.35 3.03 4.44
C LEU A 307 2.98 3.09 5.10
N PHE A 308 2.94 3.57 6.34
CA PHE A 308 1.72 3.80 7.10
C PHE A 308 1.45 5.30 7.18
N LEU A 309 0.29 5.75 6.71
CA LEU A 309 -0.10 7.15 6.65
C LEU A 309 -1.27 7.42 7.59
N VAL A 310 -1.10 8.36 8.52
CA VAL A 310 -2.15 8.76 9.46
C VAL A 310 -2.98 9.91 8.88
N HIS A 311 -4.30 9.80 9.01
CA HIS A 311 -5.28 10.77 8.57
C HIS A 311 -5.02 12.20 9.07
N PRO A 312 -5.42 13.26 8.34
CA PRO A 312 -5.46 14.63 8.85
C PRO A 312 -6.54 14.85 9.90
N GLY A 313 -6.65 16.05 10.42
CA GLY A 313 -7.66 16.42 11.44
C GLY A 313 -9.12 16.17 11.05
N VAL A 314 -9.42 15.98 9.77
CA VAL A 314 -10.74 15.60 9.27
C VAL A 314 -11.08 14.11 9.45
N GLY A 315 -10.12 13.28 9.89
CA GLY A 315 -10.31 11.86 10.17
C GLY A 315 -10.35 10.94 8.96
N GLU A 316 -10.47 11.47 7.74
CA GLU A 316 -10.65 10.70 6.51
C GLU A 316 -9.31 10.55 5.76
N ILE A 317 -9.17 9.45 5.01
CA ILE A 317 -7.94 9.01 4.34
C ILE A 317 -7.97 9.13 2.82
N LEU A 318 -9.11 9.48 2.22
CA LEU A 318 -9.28 9.56 0.77
C LEU A 318 -8.28 10.50 0.09
N ILE A 319 -7.76 11.48 0.83
CA ILE A 319 -6.71 12.40 0.37
C ILE A 319 -5.42 11.68 -0.04
N PHE A 320 -5.15 10.50 0.51
CA PHE A 320 -3.95 9.71 0.20
C PHE A 320 -4.09 8.83 -1.05
N MET A 321 -5.30 8.67 -1.62
CA MET A 321 -5.53 7.77 -2.75
C MET A 321 -4.64 8.10 -3.94
N LYS A 322 -4.60 9.38 -4.34
CA LYS A 322 -3.77 9.79 -5.48
C LYS A 322 -2.27 9.62 -5.21
N LEU A 323 -1.84 9.91 -3.98
CA LEU A 323 -0.46 9.67 -3.56
C LEU A 323 -0.12 8.17 -3.60
N ALA A 324 -1.04 7.31 -3.16
CA ALA A 324 -0.87 5.86 -3.21
C ALA A 324 -0.76 5.34 -4.65
N GLN A 325 -1.55 5.88 -5.59
CA GLN A 325 -1.43 5.55 -7.02
C GLN A 325 -0.08 5.97 -7.60
N VAL A 326 0.38 7.19 -7.31
CA VAL A 326 1.68 7.69 -7.80
C VAL A 326 2.86 6.88 -7.24
N LEU A 327 2.72 6.31 -6.05
CA LEU A 327 3.75 5.50 -5.38
C LEU A 327 3.55 3.99 -5.57
N GLU A 328 2.67 3.55 -6.46
CA GLU A 328 2.23 2.14 -6.54
C GLU A 328 3.36 1.12 -6.74
N ASP A 329 4.40 1.47 -7.47
CA ASP A 329 5.54 0.58 -7.74
C ASP A 329 6.62 0.61 -6.66
N ASP A 330 6.53 1.52 -5.68
CA ASP A 330 7.57 1.69 -4.65
C ASP A 330 7.37 0.74 -3.47
N ARG A 331 6.23 0.81 -2.80
CA ARG A 331 5.91 0.05 -1.58
C ARG A 331 4.42 -0.06 -1.31
N PRO A 332 3.97 -1.04 -0.53
CA PRO A 332 2.61 -1.08 -0.02
C PRO A 332 2.31 0.17 0.82
N ILE A 333 1.09 0.70 0.69
CA ILE A 333 0.66 1.90 1.42
C ILE A 333 -0.61 1.58 2.18
N TYR A 334 -0.52 1.70 3.48
CA TYR A 334 -1.64 1.64 4.41
C TYR A 334 -1.99 3.03 4.88
N ALA A 335 -3.28 3.31 5.01
CA ALA A 335 -3.76 4.53 5.65
C ALA A 335 -4.56 4.19 6.91
N LEU A 336 -4.42 5.01 7.95
CA LEU A 336 -5.14 4.88 9.20
C LEU A 336 -6.28 5.89 9.22
N ARG A 337 -7.53 5.41 9.29
CA ARG A 337 -8.76 6.19 9.30
C ARG A 337 -9.28 6.35 10.72
N ALA A 338 -9.81 7.52 11.04
CA ALA A 338 -10.37 7.77 12.37
C ALA A 338 -11.62 6.92 12.64
N ARG A 339 -11.85 6.60 13.92
CA ARG A 339 -13.07 5.96 14.41
C ARG A 339 -14.20 6.97 14.49
N GLY A 340 -15.44 6.55 14.31
CA GLY A 340 -16.65 7.38 14.39
C GLY A 340 -17.39 7.57 13.06
N PHE A 341 -16.83 7.14 11.93
CA PHE A 341 -17.53 7.20 10.65
C PHE A 341 -18.62 6.14 10.51
N ASP A 342 -18.37 4.96 11.06
CA ASP A 342 -19.27 3.81 10.95
C ASP A 342 -20.22 3.73 12.18
N ASP A 343 -19.76 4.25 13.33
CA ASP A 343 -20.56 4.39 14.57
C ASP A 343 -20.25 5.74 15.24
N GLU A 344 -21.17 6.69 15.10
CA GLU A 344 -21.05 8.04 15.66
C GLU A 344 -20.96 8.04 17.21
N ASN A 345 -21.45 6.98 17.87
CA ASN A 345 -21.44 6.88 19.33
C ASN A 345 -20.11 6.34 19.88
N ASN A 346 -19.18 5.94 19.00
CA ASN A 346 -17.91 5.33 19.38
C ASN A 346 -16.69 6.09 18.82
N PRO A 347 -16.56 7.41 18.98
CA PRO A 347 -15.35 8.15 18.60
C PRO A 347 -14.21 7.84 19.57
N PHE A 348 -12.98 8.25 19.22
CA PHE A 348 -11.87 8.24 20.18
C PHE A 348 -12.13 9.23 21.31
N GLU A 349 -11.92 8.79 22.55
CA GLU A 349 -12.08 9.63 23.74
C GLU A 349 -10.83 10.47 24.03
N SER A 350 -9.65 9.98 23.63
CA SER A 350 -8.37 10.66 23.85
C SER A 350 -7.38 10.46 22.71
N PHE A 351 -6.40 11.35 22.64
CA PHE A 351 -5.27 11.24 21.72
C PHE A 351 -4.45 9.96 21.97
N GLU A 352 -4.26 9.59 23.24
CA GLU A 352 -3.50 8.40 23.62
C GLU A 352 -4.20 7.10 23.19
N GLU A 353 -5.52 7.01 23.38
CA GLU A 353 -6.33 5.88 22.92
C GLU A 353 -6.19 5.67 21.40
N MET A 354 -6.26 6.76 20.63
CA MET A 354 -6.06 6.72 19.18
C MET A 354 -4.68 6.16 18.80
N VAL A 355 -3.63 6.67 19.43
CA VAL A 355 -2.24 6.24 19.18
C VAL A 355 -2.04 4.78 19.55
N ASP A 356 -2.62 4.33 20.68
CA ASP A 356 -2.53 2.92 21.12
C ASP A 356 -3.24 1.98 20.14
N CYS A 357 -4.46 2.33 19.75
CA CYS A 357 -5.22 1.60 18.77
C CYS A 357 -4.43 1.44 17.46
N TYR A 358 -3.93 2.53 16.91
CA TYR A 358 -3.17 2.51 15.66
C TYR A 358 -1.88 1.71 15.76
N THR A 359 -1.16 1.85 16.87
CA THR A 359 0.09 1.11 17.10
C THR A 359 -0.15 -0.41 17.10
N VAL A 360 -1.23 -0.87 17.74
CA VAL A 360 -1.58 -2.31 17.78
C VAL A 360 -1.90 -2.84 16.39
N HIS A 361 -2.70 -2.12 15.60
CA HIS A 361 -3.09 -2.56 14.25
C HIS A 361 -1.88 -2.56 13.29
N ILE A 362 -0.98 -1.58 13.38
CA ILE A 362 0.29 -1.56 12.61
C ILE A 362 1.14 -2.78 12.96
N LEU A 363 1.31 -3.10 14.25
CA LEU A 363 2.07 -4.26 14.69
C LEU A 363 1.47 -5.59 14.22
N ASN A 364 0.15 -5.69 14.19
CA ASN A 364 -0.54 -6.88 13.70
C ASN A 364 -0.39 -7.05 12.19
N ALA A 365 -0.50 -5.96 11.42
CA ALA A 365 -0.38 -5.99 9.97
C ALA A 365 1.06 -6.21 9.50
N TYR A 366 2.04 -5.69 10.21
CA TYR A 366 3.46 -5.79 9.85
C TYR A 366 4.34 -6.04 11.09
N PRO A 367 4.43 -7.29 11.60
CA PRO A 367 5.07 -7.59 12.88
C PRO A 367 6.59 -7.36 12.92
N SER A 368 7.29 -7.46 11.78
CA SER A 368 8.76 -7.50 11.75
C SER A 368 9.43 -6.12 11.64
N GLY A 369 8.79 -5.11 10.99
CA GLY A 369 9.46 -3.86 10.64
C GLY A 369 10.52 -4.03 9.54
N PRO A 370 11.35 -3.04 9.21
CA PRO A 370 11.35 -1.69 9.79
C PRO A 370 10.10 -0.90 9.42
N TYR A 371 9.69 0.01 10.31
CA TYR A 371 8.48 0.81 10.13
C TYR A 371 8.79 2.15 9.47
N PHE A 372 7.90 2.57 8.57
CA PHE A 372 7.87 3.87 7.92
C PHE A 372 6.51 4.49 8.22
N ILE A 373 6.48 5.50 9.08
CA ILE A 373 5.25 6.11 9.58
C ILE A 373 5.18 7.56 9.16
N GLY A 374 4.13 7.96 8.48
CA GLY A 374 3.90 9.36 8.12
C GLY A 374 2.53 9.84 8.56
N GLY A 375 2.35 11.14 8.66
CA GLY A 375 1.05 11.71 8.97
C GLY A 375 0.86 13.11 8.43
N TYR A 376 -0.34 13.40 7.96
CA TYR A 376 -0.69 14.68 7.38
C TYR A 376 -1.39 15.56 8.40
N SER A 377 -0.92 16.81 8.54
CA SER A 377 -1.49 17.76 9.48
C SER A 377 -1.55 17.13 10.89
N PHE A 378 -2.68 17.10 11.57
CA PHE A 378 -2.89 16.43 12.86
C PHE A 378 -2.26 15.03 12.92
N GLY A 379 -2.36 14.26 11.83
CA GLY A 379 -1.76 12.93 11.72
C GLY A 379 -0.24 12.92 11.91
N GLY A 380 0.46 14.04 11.69
CA GLY A 380 1.89 14.16 11.96
C GLY A 380 2.24 14.02 13.45
N ALA A 381 1.42 14.57 14.34
CA ALA A 381 1.58 14.39 15.78
C ALA A 381 1.26 12.94 16.20
N VAL A 382 0.24 12.34 15.59
CA VAL A 382 -0.11 10.93 15.84
C VAL A 382 1.02 10.00 15.36
N ALA A 383 1.58 10.24 14.16
CA ALA A 383 2.70 9.49 13.61
C ALA A 383 3.95 9.56 14.52
N TYR A 384 4.23 10.74 15.06
CA TYR A 384 5.30 10.95 16.04
C TYR A 384 5.10 10.09 17.30
N GLU A 385 3.92 10.09 17.90
CA GLU A 385 3.63 9.30 19.09
C GLU A 385 3.61 7.79 18.82
N ILE A 386 3.11 7.35 17.65
CA ILE A 386 3.21 5.95 17.21
C ILE A 386 4.68 5.53 17.13
N THR A 387 5.54 6.36 16.53
CA THR A 387 6.99 6.11 16.44
C THR A 387 7.60 5.91 17.83
N LYS A 388 7.35 6.80 18.78
CA LYS A 388 7.82 6.67 20.17
C LYS A 388 7.33 5.37 20.82
N LYS A 389 6.05 5.00 20.62
CA LYS A 389 5.50 3.76 21.19
C LYS A 389 6.11 2.51 20.56
N LEU A 390 6.44 2.53 19.26
CA LEU A 390 7.16 1.45 18.59
C LEU A 390 8.61 1.33 19.11
N GLU A 391 9.33 2.43 19.20
CA GLU A 391 10.70 2.46 19.74
C GLU A 391 10.75 1.99 21.21
N ALA A 392 9.80 2.41 22.04
CA ALA A 392 9.66 1.95 23.42
C ALA A 392 9.43 0.42 23.52
N ARG A 393 8.79 -0.17 22.50
CA ARG A 393 8.63 -1.63 22.34
C ARG A 393 9.83 -2.32 21.66
N ARG A 394 10.95 -1.61 21.50
CA ARG A 394 12.18 -2.06 20.81
C ARG A 394 11.91 -2.49 19.36
N ARG A 395 10.97 -1.82 18.69
CA ARG A 395 10.72 -1.99 17.27
C ARG A 395 11.51 -0.98 16.48
N CYS A 396 12.08 -1.43 15.36
CA CYS A 396 12.90 -0.57 14.50
C CYS A 396 12.02 0.33 13.64
N VAL A 397 12.03 1.64 13.90
CA VAL A 397 11.41 2.64 13.02
C VAL A 397 12.51 3.28 12.19
N ALA A 398 12.43 3.16 10.87
CA ALA A 398 13.41 3.72 9.95
C ALA A 398 13.08 5.17 9.59
N TRP A 399 11.80 5.54 9.59
CA TRP A 399 11.38 6.86 9.16
C TRP A 399 10.10 7.34 9.84
N THR A 400 10.10 8.65 10.17
CA THR A 400 8.93 9.38 10.63
C THR A 400 8.72 10.61 9.77
N GLY A 401 7.58 10.72 9.09
CA GLY A 401 7.20 11.84 8.24
C GLY A 401 6.11 12.70 8.83
N ILE A 402 6.35 14.00 8.89
CA ILE A 402 5.39 14.98 9.39
C ILE A 402 5.05 15.94 8.26
N PHE A 403 3.79 15.91 7.78
CA PHE A 403 3.37 16.72 6.65
C PHE A 403 2.75 18.02 7.16
N ASN A 404 3.56 19.05 7.20
CA ASN A 404 3.22 20.45 7.46
C ASN A 404 2.48 20.73 8.79
N LEU A 405 3.00 20.17 9.90
CA LEU A 405 2.45 20.39 11.25
C LEU A 405 3.59 20.76 12.23
N PRO A 406 3.45 21.81 13.05
CA PRO A 406 4.37 22.08 14.17
C PRO A 406 4.11 21.13 15.35
N PRO A 407 5.07 20.94 16.30
CA PRO A 407 4.86 20.07 17.45
C PRO A 407 3.82 20.61 18.46
N GLU A 408 3.67 21.91 18.55
CA GLU A 408 2.79 22.59 19.53
C GLU A 408 1.38 22.76 18.94
N ILE A 409 0.59 21.67 18.83
CA ILE A 409 -0.74 21.70 18.20
C ILE A 409 -1.86 22.15 19.15
N ARG A 410 -1.65 22.01 20.46
CA ARG A 410 -2.68 22.22 21.48
C ARG A 410 -3.40 23.57 21.32
N PHE A 411 -2.65 24.67 21.24
CA PHE A 411 -3.22 26.01 21.10
C PHE A 411 -4.15 26.13 19.89
N ARG A 412 -3.73 25.57 18.75
CA ARG A 412 -4.57 25.59 17.55
C ARG A 412 -5.83 24.76 17.72
N MET A 413 -5.74 23.60 18.38
CA MET A 413 -6.90 22.75 18.65
C MET A 413 -7.88 23.39 19.66
N GLU A 414 -7.40 24.16 20.63
CA GLU A 414 -8.21 24.92 21.57
C GLU A 414 -8.94 26.08 20.89
N GLU A 415 -8.36 26.70 19.86
CA GLU A 415 -9.02 27.77 19.09
C GLU A 415 -10.11 27.24 18.16
N LEU A 416 -10.02 25.99 17.70
CA LEU A 416 -10.97 25.41 16.77
C LEU A 416 -12.26 25.00 17.46
N VAL A 417 -13.29 25.86 17.43
CA VAL A 417 -14.66 25.54 17.83
C VAL A 417 -15.41 24.82 16.70
N TRP A 418 -16.56 24.23 17.00
CA TRP A 418 -17.30 23.38 16.05
C TRP A 418 -17.55 24.04 14.70
N ILE A 419 -17.97 25.30 14.64
CA ILE A 419 -18.21 26.00 13.37
C ILE A 419 -16.92 26.19 12.55
N GLU A 420 -15.80 26.39 13.20
CA GLU A 420 -14.51 26.51 12.51
C GLU A 420 -14.03 25.17 11.95
N VAL A 421 -14.27 24.08 12.68
CA VAL A 421 -14.00 22.72 12.16
C VAL A 421 -14.83 22.46 10.91
N LEU A 422 -16.12 22.83 10.93
CA LEU A 422 -17.01 22.68 9.80
C LEU A 422 -16.54 23.50 8.58
N ILE A 423 -16.18 24.77 8.76
CA ILE A 423 -15.69 25.62 7.66
C ILE A 423 -14.33 25.12 7.15
N ASN A 424 -13.44 24.67 8.04
CA ASN A 424 -12.16 24.05 7.65
C ASN A 424 -12.36 22.79 6.82
N LEU A 425 -13.37 21.96 7.11
CA LEU A 425 -13.70 20.80 6.29
C LEU A 425 -14.20 21.22 4.90
N LEU A 426 -15.01 22.27 4.79
CA LEU A 426 -15.43 22.81 3.50
C LEU A 426 -14.26 23.35 2.67
N MET A 427 -13.29 24.02 3.31
CA MET A 427 -12.05 24.46 2.65
C MET A 427 -11.18 23.27 2.20
N PHE A 428 -11.06 22.26 3.05
CA PHE A 428 -10.33 21.02 2.73
C PHE A 428 -10.92 20.31 1.50
N LEU A 429 -12.24 20.34 1.33
CA LEU A 429 -12.94 19.80 0.17
C LEU A 429 -12.95 20.73 -1.06
N GLY A 430 -12.41 21.94 -0.94
CA GLY A 430 -12.42 22.94 -1.99
C GLY A 430 -13.79 23.57 -2.27
N LEU A 431 -14.72 23.47 -1.32
CA LEU A 431 -16.07 24.04 -1.40
C LEU A 431 -16.10 25.52 -1.05
N ILE A 432 -15.16 25.98 -0.22
CA ILE A 432 -14.95 27.37 0.18
C ILE A 432 -13.47 27.71 0.03
N ARG A 433 -13.13 28.90 -0.45
CA ARG A 433 -11.73 29.32 -0.59
C ARG A 433 -11.19 29.83 0.73
N ILE A 434 -9.90 29.63 0.98
CA ILE A 434 -9.21 30.03 2.23
C ILE A 434 -9.43 31.53 2.56
N PRO A 435 -9.31 32.50 1.61
CA PRO A 435 -9.53 33.90 1.92
C PRO A 435 -10.94 34.26 2.39
N ASP A 436 -11.93 33.43 2.07
CA ASP A 436 -13.35 33.68 2.36
C ASP A 436 -13.76 33.19 3.78
N PHE A 437 -12.84 32.59 4.56
CA PHE A 437 -13.10 31.96 5.86
C PHE A 437 -13.83 32.90 6.85
N ASP A 438 -13.27 34.08 7.09
CA ASP A 438 -13.83 35.03 8.08
C ASP A 438 -15.20 35.56 7.64
N GLU A 439 -15.38 35.87 6.35
CA GLU A 439 -16.65 36.34 5.80
C GLU A 439 -17.74 35.25 5.93
N VAL A 440 -17.42 34.01 5.60
CA VAL A 440 -18.34 32.89 5.72
C VAL A 440 -18.70 32.63 7.17
N LYS A 441 -17.71 32.64 8.07
CA LYS A 441 -17.95 32.49 9.52
C LYS A 441 -18.88 33.56 10.09
N GLU A 442 -18.62 34.83 9.76
CA GLU A 442 -19.46 35.93 10.18
C GLU A 442 -20.90 35.84 9.62
N ASN A 443 -21.03 35.43 8.35
CA ASN A 443 -22.33 35.22 7.72
C ASN A 443 -23.14 34.17 8.48
N VAL A 444 -22.53 33.02 8.78
CA VAL A 444 -23.16 31.92 9.52
C VAL A 444 -23.56 32.36 10.94
N ILE A 445 -22.65 33.01 11.68
CA ILE A 445 -22.95 33.48 13.08
C ILE A 445 -24.07 34.55 13.07
N ARG A 446 -24.13 35.35 12.01
CA ARG A 446 -25.23 36.34 11.89
C ARG A 446 -26.58 35.66 11.67
N LYS A 447 -26.63 34.58 10.91
CA LYS A 447 -27.84 33.82 10.61
C LYS A 447 -28.24 32.89 11.77
N PHE A 448 -27.25 32.35 12.46
CA PHE A 448 -27.40 31.41 13.58
C PHE A 448 -26.68 31.96 14.83
N PRO A 449 -27.29 32.97 15.52
CA PRO A 449 -26.63 33.65 16.64
C PRO A 449 -26.28 32.75 17.82
N GLU A 450 -26.96 31.62 17.99
CA GLU A 450 -26.70 30.59 19.00
C GLU A 450 -25.30 29.98 18.90
N LEU A 451 -24.62 30.10 17.76
CA LEU A 451 -23.24 29.66 17.58
C LEU A 451 -22.21 30.62 18.17
N ARG A 452 -22.61 31.83 18.58
CA ARG A 452 -21.67 32.82 19.09
C ARG A 452 -21.12 32.39 20.45
N GLY A 453 -19.83 32.03 20.45
CA GLY A 453 -19.12 31.54 21.65
C GLY A 453 -19.49 30.11 22.05
N ALA A 454 -20.25 29.39 21.22
CA ALA A 454 -20.51 27.98 21.44
C ALA A 454 -19.30 27.13 21.04
N ASP A 455 -18.87 26.27 21.95
CA ASP A 455 -17.79 25.29 21.73
C ASP A 455 -18.31 23.84 21.87
N THR A 456 -19.53 23.63 21.44
CA THR A 456 -20.15 22.30 21.44
C THR A 456 -20.85 22.08 20.11
N GLU A 457 -20.95 20.83 19.72
CA GLU A 457 -21.74 20.45 18.56
C GLU A 457 -23.22 20.82 18.78
N PRO A 458 -23.86 21.53 17.83
CA PRO A 458 -25.26 21.90 17.99
C PRO A 458 -26.16 20.66 17.79
N PRO A 459 -27.43 20.73 18.31
CA PRO A 459 -28.39 19.67 18.05
C PRO A 459 -28.56 19.38 16.57
N GLU A 460 -28.82 18.13 16.22
CA GLU A 460 -28.83 17.59 14.84
C GLU A 460 -29.64 18.46 13.85
N LYS A 461 -30.86 18.88 14.25
CA LYS A 461 -31.69 19.73 13.40
C LYS A 461 -31.05 21.09 13.09
N LEU A 462 -30.36 21.68 14.07
CA LEU A 462 -29.67 22.96 13.89
C LEU A 462 -28.43 22.76 13.04
N SER A 463 -27.66 21.69 13.26
CA SER A 463 -26.51 21.31 12.48
C SER A 463 -26.86 21.14 11.00
N ARG A 464 -27.93 20.40 10.67
CA ARG A 464 -28.43 20.27 9.29
C ARG A 464 -28.77 21.61 8.64
N ASN A 465 -29.45 22.50 9.37
CA ASN A 465 -29.80 23.84 8.86
C ASN A 465 -28.57 24.70 8.57
N ILE A 466 -27.53 24.60 9.40
CA ILE A 466 -26.26 25.31 9.21
C ILE A 466 -25.54 24.75 7.97
N ILE A 467 -25.46 23.43 7.83
CA ILE A 467 -24.84 22.76 6.68
C ILE A 467 -25.57 23.14 5.39
N HIS A 468 -26.88 23.06 5.34
CA HIS A 468 -27.66 23.52 4.18
C HIS A 468 -27.36 24.96 3.80
N HIS A 469 -27.23 25.84 4.78
CA HIS A 469 -26.89 27.23 4.51
C HIS A 469 -25.49 27.37 3.96
N LEU A 470 -24.51 26.66 4.51
CA LEU A 470 -23.13 26.67 4.01
C LEU A 470 -23.02 26.07 2.61
N PHE A 471 -23.75 25.01 2.32
CA PHE A 471 -23.82 24.46 0.95
C PHE A 471 -24.37 25.49 -0.05
N SER A 472 -25.32 26.35 0.37
CA SER A 472 -25.78 27.45 -0.51
C SER A 472 -24.74 28.54 -0.75
N LEU A 473 -23.71 28.66 0.07
CA LEU A 473 -22.58 29.58 -0.07
C LEU A 473 -21.37 28.95 -0.76
N SER A 474 -21.35 27.63 -0.90
CA SER A 474 -20.24 26.85 -1.44
C SER A 474 -20.20 26.89 -2.96
N ASP A 475 -19.06 26.49 -3.55
CA ASP A 475 -18.93 26.27 -4.99
C ASP A 475 -19.91 25.17 -5.43
N GLN A 476 -20.94 25.55 -6.20
CA GLN A 476 -22.03 24.67 -6.61
C GLN A 476 -21.57 23.59 -7.59
N LYS A 477 -20.58 23.90 -8.42
CA LYS A 477 -19.99 22.93 -9.34
C LYS A 477 -19.26 21.86 -8.53
N ARG A 478 -18.41 22.28 -7.62
CA ARG A 478 -17.65 21.37 -6.76
C ARG A 478 -18.55 20.54 -5.85
N LEU A 479 -19.60 21.14 -5.31
CA LEU A 479 -20.60 20.45 -4.49
C LEU A 479 -21.31 19.34 -5.30
N SER A 480 -21.71 19.64 -6.53
CA SER A 480 -22.33 18.65 -7.42
C SER A 480 -21.36 17.54 -7.83
N GLU A 481 -20.07 17.85 -8.03
CA GLU A 481 -19.04 16.84 -8.30
C GLU A 481 -18.85 15.88 -7.11
N LEU A 482 -18.85 16.42 -5.89
CA LEU A 482 -18.69 15.63 -4.66
C LEU A 482 -19.93 14.81 -4.30
N GLN A 483 -21.10 15.16 -4.84
CA GLN A 483 -22.40 14.52 -4.53
C GLN A 483 -22.61 14.30 -3.02
N LEU A 484 -22.16 15.25 -2.20
CA LEU A 484 -22.27 15.18 -0.75
C LEU A 484 -23.71 15.49 -0.31
N ASP A 485 -24.30 14.57 0.43
CA ASP A 485 -25.53 14.87 1.16
C ASP A 485 -25.23 15.51 2.52
N THR A 486 -26.26 16.08 3.12
CA THR A 486 -26.14 16.79 4.39
C THR A 486 -25.80 15.88 5.56
N ASP A 487 -26.27 14.63 5.55
CA ASP A 487 -26.09 13.69 6.65
C ASP A 487 -24.69 13.07 6.64
N ASP A 488 -24.18 12.72 5.45
CA ASP A 488 -22.79 12.30 5.28
C ASP A 488 -21.83 13.40 5.72
N PHE A 489 -22.09 14.63 5.29
CA PHE A 489 -21.24 15.76 5.66
C PHE A 489 -21.33 16.05 7.17
N ARG A 490 -22.49 15.93 7.80
CA ARG A 490 -22.67 16.04 9.25
C ARG A 490 -21.82 15.00 9.99
N ARG A 491 -21.85 13.73 9.55
CA ARG A 491 -20.99 12.68 10.12
C ARG A 491 -19.50 13.03 10.01
N TRP A 492 -19.06 13.57 8.88
CA TRP A 492 -17.68 14.02 8.73
C TRP A 492 -17.32 15.14 9.70
N VAL A 493 -18.20 16.15 9.85
CA VAL A 493 -17.98 17.24 10.80
C VAL A 493 -17.92 16.71 12.23
N HIS A 494 -18.79 15.76 12.59
CA HIS A 494 -18.78 15.11 13.89
C HIS A 494 -17.41 14.46 14.17
N VAL A 495 -16.92 13.59 13.27
CA VAL A 495 -15.62 12.93 13.42
C VAL A 495 -14.48 13.95 13.49
N ALA A 496 -14.45 14.93 12.59
CA ALA A 496 -13.42 15.98 12.58
C ALA A 496 -13.40 16.78 13.90
N TYR A 497 -14.59 17.10 14.44
CA TYR A 497 -14.69 17.79 15.72
C TYR A 497 -14.23 16.91 16.87
N ARG A 498 -14.60 15.62 16.90
CA ARG A 498 -14.12 14.67 17.92
C ARG A 498 -12.60 14.50 17.87
N VAL A 499 -12.00 14.39 16.69
CA VAL A 499 -10.54 14.38 16.50
C VAL A 499 -9.91 15.67 17.03
N THR A 500 -10.51 16.84 16.75
CA THR A 500 -10.04 18.14 17.28
C THR A 500 -10.04 18.15 18.81
N LEU A 501 -11.10 17.64 19.44
CA LEU A 501 -11.19 17.57 20.91
C LEU A 501 -10.06 16.73 21.52
N THR A 502 -9.67 15.61 20.90
CA THR A 502 -8.53 14.81 21.38
C THR A 502 -7.22 15.59 21.36
N GLY A 503 -7.03 16.43 20.33
CA GLY A 503 -5.82 17.25 20.19
C GLY A 503 -5.68 18.38 21.21
N ARG A 504 -6.78 18.82 21.84
CA ARG A 504 -6.76 19.91 22.85
C ARG A 504 -6.00 19.55 24.13
N THR A 505 -5.92 18.27 24.45
CA THR A 505 -5.20 17.79 25.64
C THR A 505 -3.79 17.30 25.31
N TYR A 506 -3.43 17.23 24.03
CA TYR A 506 -2.13 16.73 23.60
C TYR A 506 -1.02 17.73 23.85
N VAL A 507 0.06 17.26 24.44
CA VAL A 507 1.33 18.00 24.63
C VAL A 507 2.47 17.12 24.12
N THR A 508 3.26 17.64 23.19
CA THR A 508 4.42 16.93 22.66
C THR A 508 5.51 16.83 23.74
N VAL A 509 5.87 15.61 24.12
CA VAL A 509 6.90 15.33 25.14
C VAL A 509 7.80 14.20 24.70
N GLY A 510 9.03 14.14 25.24
CA GLY A 510 10.02 13.12 24.91
C GLY A 510 10.64 13.35 23.54
N SER A 511 11.26 12.33 22.97
CA SER A 511 11.95 12.41 21.67
C SER A 511 11.97 11.06 20.97
N ILE A 512 12.00 11.09 19.63
CA ILE A 512 12.30 9.95 18.76
C ILE A 512 13.79 9.65 18.83
N ALA A 513 14.16 8.41 19.00
CA ALA A 513 15.54 7.99 19.24
C ALA A 513 16.30 7.59 17.99
N SER A 514 15.68 6.87 17.05
CA SER A 514 16.38 6.18 15.95
C SER A 514 15.87 6.54 14.55
N ALA A 515 14.61 6.93 14.39
CA ALA A 515 14.03 7.20 13.07
C ALA A 515 14.58 8.49 12.44
N LEU A 516 14.86 8.48 11.13
CA LEU A 516 15.00 9.72 10.37
C LEU A 516 13.69 10.48 10.41
N THR A 517 13.72 11.70 10.92
CA THR A 517 12.52 12.56 10.98
C THR A 517 12.55 13.57 9.84
N THR A 518 11.57 13.48 8.94
CA THR A 518 11.39 14.41 7.82
C THR A 518 10.14 15.26 8.02
N VAL A 519 10.28 16.58 8.05
CA VAL A 519 9.15 17.51 8.07
C VAL A 519 8.99 18.15 6.70
N PHE A 520 7.84 17.93 6.07
CA PHE A 520 7.48 18.52 4.78
C PHE A 520 6.84 19.89 5.01
N CYS A 521 7.42 20.91 4.39
CA CYS A 521 7.08 22.33 4.61
C CYS A 521 6.31 22.86 3.40
N ALA A 522 5.00 23.01 3.52
CA ALA A 522 4.14 23.69 2.55
C ALA A 522 3.88 25.15 2.97
N ILE A 523 3.30 25.93 2.07
CA ILE A 523 2.88 27.30 2.39
C ILE A 523 1.84 27.23 3.51
N PRO A 524 2.03 27.94 4.62
CA PRO A 524 1.10 27.91 5.75
C PRO A 524 -0.21 28.64 5.43
N LEU A 525 -1.21 28.41 6.27
CA LEU A 525 -2.40 29.25 6.27
C LEU A 525 -2.02 30.71 6.60
N PRO A 526 -2.66 31.72 6.01
CA PRO A 526 -2.30 33.14 6.19
C PRO A 526 -2.26 33.58 7.67
N SER A 527 -3.11 32.99 8.51
CA SER A 527 -3.16 33.25 9.96
C SER A 527 -1.93 32.75 10.73
N LEU A 528 -1.07 31.94 10.12
CA LEU A 528 0.08 31.32 10.78
C LEU A 528 1.43 32.03 10.52
N GLY A 529 1.45 33.12 9.74
CA GLY A 529 2.61 33.92 9.40
C GLY A 529 3.15 33.65 8.00
N THR A 530 4.35 34.17 7.72
CA THR A 530 5.04 33.94 6.44
C THR A 530 5.57 32.50 6.33
N PRO A 531 5.84 31.98 5.11
CA PRO A 531 6.43 30.66 4.92
C PRO A 531 7.74 30.47 5.68
N GLU A 532 8.63 31.47 5.70
CA GLU A 532 9.90 31.43 6.40
C GLU A 532 9.71 31.38 7.93
N GLU A 533 8.82 32.24 8.48
CA GLU A 533 8.52 32.22 9.91
C GLU A 533 7.92 30.88 10.32
N TYR A 534 6.96 30.37 9.54
CA TYR A 534 6.32 29.10 9.83
C TYR A 534 7.32 27.94 9.80
N LYS A 535 8.16 27.89 8.76
CA LYS A 535 9.19 26.87 8.60
C LYS A 535 10.21 26.87 9.75
N TYR A 536 10.85 28.01 9.98
CA TYR A 536 12.00 28.08 10.89
C TYR A 536 11.62 28.34 12.36
N GLN A 537 10.49 28.97 12.65
CA GLN A 537 10.08 29.27 14.03
C GLN A 537 9.08 28.25 14.59
N ARG A 538 8.39 27.49 13.71
CA ARG A 538 7.39 26.52 14.14
C ARG A 538 7.72 25.10 13.73
N LEU A 539 7.87 24.81 12.43
CA LEU A 539 8.13 23.44 11.95
C LEU A 539 9.50 22.92 12.37
N ALA A 540 10.55 23.76 12.33
CA ALA A 540 11.89 23.38 12.76
C ALA A 540 11.98 22.96 14.23
N LYS A 541 10.99 23.33 15.07
CA LYS A 541 10.96 22.90 16.49
C LYS A 541 10.89 21.38 16.67
N TRP A 542 10.50 20.61 15.67
CA TRP A 542 10.57 19.15 15.72
C TRP A 542 12.00 18.62 15.93
N GLU A 543 13.03 19.40 15.59
CA GLU A 543 14.42 19.06 15.88
C GLU A 543 14.65 18.81 17.38
N PHE A 544 13.98 19.58 18.27
CA PHE A 544 14.08 19.40 19.73
C PHE A 544 13.48 18.09 20.23
N TYR A 545 12.62 17.46 19.42
CA TYR A 545 11.93 16.21 19.72
C TYR A 545 12.52 15.02 18.97
N THR A 546 13.73 15.17 18.37
CA THR A 546 14.43 14.16 17.59
C THR A 546 15.87 14.03 18.05
N GLN A 547 16.32 12.82 18.39
CA GLN A 547 17.71 12.50 18.76
C GLN A 547 18.52 11.96 17.56
N SER A 548 17.86 11.59 16.48
CA SER A 548 18.44 11.09 15.24
C SER A 548 18.53 12.21 14.18
N THR A 549 18.71 11.83 12.93
CA THR A 549 18.75 12.75 11.80
C THR A 549 17.40 13.44 11.60
N PHE A 550 17.45 14.75 11.43
CA PHE A 550 16.30 15.62 11.19
C PHE A 550 16.46 16.39 9.88
N GLU A 551 15.39 16.53 9.10
CA GLU A 551 15.41 17.31 7.87
C GLU A 551 14.09 18.06 7.62
N LEU A 552 14.22 19.24 7.02
CA LEU A 552 13.11 20.05 6.52
C LEU A 552 13.11 19.96 4.99
N VAL A 553 11.99 19.58 4.40
CA VAL A 553 11.83 19.43 2.94
C VAL A 553 10.73 20.35 2.46
N ASP A 554 11.09 21.35 1.63
CA ASP A 554 10.10 22.24 1.03
C ASP A 554 9.27 21.49 0.00
N VAL A 555 7.96 21.70 0.03
CA VAL A 555 7.00 21.13 -0.92
C VAL A 555 6.16 22.22 -1.55
N ASP A 556 5.66 21.92 -2.75
CA ASP A 556 4.80 22.84 -3.49
C ASP A 556 3.38 22.83 -2.91
N GLY A 557 2.66 23.91 -3.11
CA GLY A 557 1.28 24.06 -2.65
C GLY A 557 1.14 24.59 -1.23
N GLU A 558 -0.11 24.78 -0.85
CA GLU A 558 -0.53 25.26 0.48
C GLU A 558 -0.86 24.07 1.39
N HIS A 559 -1.13 24.35 2.67
CA HIS A 559 -1.47 23.32 3.66
C HIS A 559 -2.52 22.31 3.18
N TYR A 560 -3.57 22.75 2.47
CA TYR A 560 -4.64 21.87 1.98
C TYR A 560 -4.41 21.30 0.58
N THR A 561 -3.43 21.80 -0.17
CA THR A 561 -3.23 21.42 -1.58
C THR A 561 -1.94 20.66 -1.84
N MET A 562 -1.01 20.58 -0.87
CA MET A 562 0.32 20.00 -1.04
C MET A 562 0.36 18.54 -1.51
N ILE A 563 -0.70 17.76 -1.25
CA ILE A 563 -0.88 16.39 -1.74
C ILE A 563 -2.11 16.27 -2.67
N GLY A 564 -2.67 17.41 -3.10
CA GLY A 564 -3.74 17.48 -4.09
C GLY A 564 -3.25 17.20 -5.51
N GLU A 565 -4.18 17.13 -6.46
CA GLU A 565 -3.93 16.73 -7.85
C GLU A 565 -2.78 17.51 -8.51
N ASP A 566 -2.70 18.82 -8.27
CA ASP A 566 -1.69 19.70 -8.90
C ASP A 566 -0.27 19.49 -8.35
N HIS A 567 -0.12 19.01 -7.11
CA HIS A 567 1.17 18.96 -6.43
C HIS A 567 1.61 17.54 -6.04
N VAL A 568 0.72 16.55 -6.12
CA VAL A 568 0.97 15.18 -5.66
C VAL A 568 2.19 14.51 -6.32
N MET A 569 2.46 14.80 -7.60
CA MET A 569 3.63 14.25 -8.30
C MET A 569 4.93 14.77 -7.70
N SER A 570 5.05 16.09 -7.53
CA SER A 570 6.21 16.72 -6.91
C SER A 570 6.38 16.27 -5.44
N PHE A 571 5.29 16.18 -4.70
CA PHE A 571 5.30 15.67 -3.32
C PHE A 571 5.79 14.23 -3.26
N ALA A 572 5.28 13.35 -4.13
CA ALA A 572 5.68 11.95 -4.18
C ALA A 572 7.17 11.77 -4.46
N ASP A 573 7.77 12.58 -5.33
CA ASP A 573 9.21 12.52 -5.63
C ASP A 573 10.05 12.92 -4.41
N LYS A 574 9.63 13.95 -3.68
CA LYS A 574 10.29 14.37 -2.43
C LYS A 574 10.12 13.32 -1.33
N LEU A 575 8.93 12.70 -1.26
CA LEU A 575 8.67 11.61 -0.34
C LEU A 575 9.50 10.36 -0.66
N ARG A 576 9.57 9.92 -1.92
CA ARG A 576 10.47 8.82 -2.35
C ARG A 576 11.91 9.08 -1.95
N SER A 577 12.39 10.32 -2.15
CA SER A 577 13.75 10.72 -1.78
C SER A 577 13.98 10.62 -0.26
N ALA A 578 13.05 11.07 0.56
CA ALA A 578 13.14 10.97 2.02
C ALA A 578 13.11 9.51 2.49
N LEU A 579 12.19 8.71 1.96
CA LEU A 579 12.09 7.27 2.25
C LEU A 579 13.34 6.50 1.81
N GLY A 580 13.94 6.87 0.68
CA GLY A 580 15.22 6.32 0.20
C GLY A 580 16.38 6.62 1.15
N ARG A 581 16.52 7.87 1.59
CA ARG A 581 17.52 8.25 2.60
C ARG A 581 17.33 7.50 3.91
N ALA A 582 16.09 7.37 4.38
CA ALA A 582 15.78 6.63 5.59
C ALA A 582 16.17 5.14 5.48
N THR A 583 15.89 4.53 4.33
CA THR A 583 16.29 3.14 4.06
C THR A 583 17.80 2.98 4.09
N TYR A 584 18.52 3.89 3.45
CA TYR A 584 19.99 3.88 3.42
C TYR A 584 20.58 4.03 4.84
N LEU A 585 20.15 5.04 5.59
CA LEU A 585 20.64 5.27 6.97
C LEU A 585 20.30 4.10 7.90
N PHE A 586 19.14 3.49 7.74
CA PHE A 586 18.74 2.31 8.50
C PHE A 586 19.66 1.14 8.20
N GLN A 587 19.98 0.87 6.93
CA GLN A 587 20.92 -0.19 6.55
C GLN A 587 22.33 0.04 7.09
N GLU A 588 22.84 1.26 7.05
CA GLU A 588 24.14 1.60 7.64
C GLU A 588 24.19 1.45 9.16
N SER A 589 23.07 1.68 9.84
CA SER A 589 22.99 1.57 11.32
C SER A 589 22.92 0.12 11.83
N GLN A 590 22.64 -0.86 10.95
CA GLN A 590 22.63 -2.27 11.34
C GLN A 590 24.08 -2.76 11.49
N PRO A 591 24.48 -3.30 12.65
CA PRO A 591 25.81 -3.89 12.80
C PRO A 591 25.97 -5.04 11.80
N ALA A 592 27.13 -5.11 11.15
CA ALA A 592 27.50 -6.13 10.14
C ALA A 592 27.33 -7.60 10.60
N SER A 593 26.95 -7.84 11.84
CA SER A 593 26.83 -9.17 12.44
C SER A 593 25.43 -9.82 12.33
N LEU A 594 24.41 -9.16 11.77
CA LEU A 594 23.10 -9.77 11.60
C LEU A 594 22.89 -10.40 10.21
N ALA A 595 23.79 -10.16 9.27
CA ALA A 595 23.79 -10.88 7.99
C ALA A 595 24.35 -12.31 8.10
N ASP A 596 25.09 -12.65 9.18
CA ASP A 596 25.74 -13.95 9.35
C ASP A 596 24.88 -15.01 10.09
N PHE A 597 23.72 -14.67 10.64
CA PHE A 597 22.87 -15.63 11.38
C PHE A 597 21.71 -16.23 10.55
N SER A 598 21.58 -15.90 9.28
CA SER A 598 20.64 -16.60 8.38
C SER A 598 21.30 -17.70 7.52
N ALA A 599 22.57 -18.03 7.77
CA ALA A 599 23.34 -19.05 7.04
C ALA A 599 23.82 -20.22 7.93
N LEU A 600 23.16 -20.47 9.06
CA LEU A 600 23.35 -21.71 9.83
C LEU A 600 22.04 -22.51 9.92
#